data_c36d4a0b89c722d712f884774a9e4bcb
#
_entry.id   c36d4a0b89c722d712f884774a9e4bcb
#
_cell.length_a   1.000
_cell.length_b   1.000
_cell.length_c   1.000
_cell.angle_alpha   90.00
_cell.angle_beta   90.00
_cell.angle_gamma   90.00
#
_symmetry.space_group_name_H-M   'P 1'
#
loop_
_entity.id
_entity.type
_entity.pdbx_description
1 polymer ?
#
loop_
_entity_poly.entity_id
_entity_poly.type
_entity_poly.pdbx_seq_one_letter_code
_entity_poly.pdbx_strand_id
1 'polypeptide(L)'
;MTNTINLGQLYLNLADDTSKVSAMSKTVLHRFYEYVIEDIGRGLTIVPTDKNYSHQEMVAMYQRQFLPIFAGGSDGSLGIPKLTERAAHEIIHMVTCNDFTSSGEYKVCLDTLRLFDSFVKYKFNYISETVSHQCKQIIYSEVHLQSCAYHYLGEFPDTQKIVLTHLPRYEREFLNWSSLDKKLVRSKK
;
A
#
# COMPACT_ATOMS: atom_id res chain seq x y z
N MET A 1 -19.36 2.83 7.78
CA MET A 1 -18.23 1.91 7.51
C MET A 1 -18.70 0.84 6.54
N THR A 2 -18.13 0.78 5.34
CA THR A 2 -18.40 -0.31 4.40
C THR A 2 -17.80 -1.57 5.01
N ASN A 3 -18.61 -2.62 5.16
CA ASN A 3 -18.19 -3.84 5.83
C ASN A 3 -17.03 -4.47 5.05
N THR A 4 -15.89 -4.73 5.71
CA THR A 4 -14.69 -5.38 5.16
C THR A 4 -15.02 -6.67 4.38
N ILE A 5 -15.99 -7.45 4.88
CA ILE A 5 -16.47 -8.68 4.21
C ILE A 5 -17.06 -8.36 2.84
N ASN A 6 -17.88 -7.31 2.74
CA ASN A 6 -18.49 -6.93 1.46
C ASN A 6 -17.44 -6.41 0.46
N LEU A 7 -16.39 -5.72 0.93
CA LEU A 7 -15.31 -5.26 0.08
C LEU A 7 -14.42 -6.41 -0.41
N GLY A 8 -14.13 -7.38 0.46
CA GLY A 8 -13.37 -8.57 0.09
C GLY A 8 -14.10 -9.39 -0.99
N GLN A 9 -15.40 -9.66 -0.78
CA GLN A 9 -16.23 -10.35 -1.76
C GLN A 9 -16.33 -9.56 -3.08
N LEU A 10 -16.48 -8.23 -3.00
CA LEU A 10 -16.51 -7.37 -4.18
C LEU A 10 -15.20 -7.47 -4.95
N TYR A 11 -14.04 -7.36 -4.29
CA TYR A 11 -12.72 -7.47 -4.93
C TYR A 11 -12.58 -8.79 -5.69
N LEU A 12 -12.99 -9.91 -5.10
CA LEU A 12 -12.89 -11.23 -5.73
C LEU A 12 -13.72 -11.33 -7.02
N ASN A 13 -14.85 -10.63 -7.10
CA ASN A 13 -15.74 -10.64 -8.24
C ASN A 13 -15.39 -9.62 -9.34
N LEU A 14 -14.49 -8.68 -9.10
CA LEU A 14 -14.09 -7.66 -10.07
C LEU A 14 -13.06 -8.22 -11.06
N ALA A 15 -13.05 -7.64 -12.28
CA ALA A 15 -12.04 -7.96 -13.28
C ALA A 15 -10.67 -7.40 -12.88
N ASP A 16 -9.61 -8.05 -13.37
CA ASP A 16 -8.25 -7.53 -13.27
C ASP A 16 -8.01 -6.44 -14.31
N ASP A 17 -7.66 -5.26 -13.86
CA ASP A 17 -7.37 -4.09 -14.68
C ASP A 17 -5.86 -3.86 -14.90
N THR A 18 -5.01 -4.82 -14.57
CA THR A 18 -3.53 -4.70 -14.69
C THR A 18 -3.08 -4.25 -16.08
N SER A 19 -3.76 -4.73 -17.13
CA SER A 19 -3.48 -4.33 -18.52
C SER A 19 -3.81 -2.87 -18.82
N LYS A 20 -4.63 -2.21 -18.02
CA LYS A 20 -5.03 -0.81 -18.15
C LYS A 20 -4.07 0.15 -17.44
N VAL A 21 -3.12 -0.38 -16.67
CA VAL A 21 -2.15 0.43 -15.93
C VAL A 21 -1.10 0.98 -16.89
N SER A 22 -0.95 2.31 -16.92
CA SER A 22 0.01 2.98 -17.78
C SER A 22 1.46 2.67 -17.37
N ALA A 23 2.37 2.63 -18.34
CA ALA A 23 3.80 2.45 -18.07
C ALA A 23 4.34 3.55 -17.13
N MET A 24 3.83 4.79 -17.24
CA MET A 24 4.21 5.89 -16.38
C MET A 24 3.79 5.64 -14.95
N SER A 25 2.57 5.15 -14.70
CA SER A 25 2.11 4.82 -13.34
C SER A 25 2.95 3.72 -12.69
N LYS A 26 3.31 2.69 -13.46
CA LYS A 26 4.23 1.63 -13.00
C LYS A 26 5.59 2.21 -12.59
N THR A 27 6.17 3.07 -13.43
CA THR A 27 7.45 3.73 -13.14
C THR A 27 7.37 4.62 -11.89
N VAL A 28 6.30 5.40 -11.74
CA VAL A 28 6.12 6.29 -10.58
C VAL A 28 5.96 5.47 -9.30
N LEU A 29 5.18 4.40 -9.32
CA LEU A 29 5.00 3.51 -8.17
C LEU A 29 6.29 2.79 -7.80
N HIS A 30 7.04 2.27 -8.78
CA HIS A 30 8.33 1.64 -8.51
C HIS A 30 9.27 2.61 -7.78
N ARG A 31 9.43 3.83 -8.29
CA ARG A 31 10.25 4.86 -7.64
C ARG A 31 9.72 5.28 -6.27
N PHE A 32 8.43 5.26 -6.07
CA PHE A 32 7.84 5.49 -4.76
C PHE A 32 8.20 4.40 -3.76
N TYR A 33 8.12 3.13 -4.14
CA TYR A 33 8.50 2.02 -3.27
C TYR A 33 10.00 2.02 -2.98
N GLU A 34 10.85 2.31 -3.97
CA GLU A 34 12.29 2.52 -3.75
C GLU A 34 12.53 3.65 -2.74
N TYR A 35 11.84 4.78 -2.88
CA TYR A 35 11.93 5.89 -1.92
C TYR A 35 11.54 5.47 -0.50
N VAL A 36 10.50 4.68 -0.33
CA VAL A 36 10.12 4.16 1.00
C VAL A 36 11.23 3.30 1.59
N ILE A 37 11.85 2.45 0.78
CA ILE A 37 12.93 1.56 1.23
C ILE A 37 14.20 2.37 1.57
N GLU A 38 14.62 3.27 0.68
CA GLU A 38 15.91 3.94 0.77
C GLU A 38 15.91 5.13 1.75
N ASP A 39 14.85 5.94 1.74
CA ASP A 39 14.77 7.16 2.56
C ASP A 39 14.09 6.90 3.91
N ILE A 40 13.00 6.13 3.95
CA ILE A 40 12.23 5.89 5.18
C ILE A 40 12.76 4.66 5.91
N GLY A 41 13.05 3.59 5.21
CA GLY A 41 13.64 2.36 5.73
C GLY A 41 15.15 2.42 5.89
N ARG A 42 15.76 3.60 5.83
CA ARG A 42 17.21 3.78 5.89
C ARG A 42 17.83 3.10 7.10
N GLY A 43 18.82 2.27 6.86
CA GLY A 43 19.53 1.51 7.89
C GLY A 43 18.90 0.17 8.24
N LEU A 44 17.76 -0.18 7.66
CA LEU A 44 17.17 -1.50 7.83
C LEU A 44 17.92 -2.55 6.99
N THR A 45 18.16 -3.70 7.59
CA THR A 45 18.58 -4.91 6.86
C THR A 45 17.34 -5.67 6.43
N ILE A 46 17.02 -5.62 5.14
CA ILE A 46 15.84 -6.28 4.55
C ILE A 46 16.26 -7.65 4.04
N VAL A 47 15.58 -8.71 4.50
CA VAL A 47 15.94 -10.10 4.18
C VAL A 47 14.72 -10.89 3.71
N PRO A 48 14.75 -11.47 2.51
CA PRO A 48 13.71 -12.39 2.05
C PRO A 48 13.62 -13.62 2.96
N THR A 49 12.40 -14.06 3.24
CA THR A 49 12.12 -15.24 4.08
C THR A 49 10.91 -16.01 3.54
N ASP A 50 10.84 -17.28 3.82
CA ASP A 50 9.69 -18.15 3.56
C ASP A 50 8.69 -18.20 4.73
N LYS A 51 9.05 -17.58 5.86
CA LYS A 51 8.22 -17.54 7.07
C LYS A 51 7.40 -16.25 7.14
N ASN A 52 6.12 -16.39 7.47
CA ASN A 52 5.27 -15.29 7.90
C ASN A 52 5.48 -15.02 9.39
N TYR A 53 5.68 -13.76 9.75
CA TYR A 53 5.83 -13.29 11.12
C TYR A 53 4.60 -12.54 11.58
N SER A 54 4.27 -12.68 12.87
CA SER A 54 3.24 -11.83 13.50
C SER A 54 3.72 -10.38 13.59
N HIS A 55 2.78 -9.45 13.72
CA HIS A 55 3.12 -8.04 13.91
C HIS A 55 4.06 -7.81 15.10
N GLN A 56 3.86 -8.50 16.22
CA GLN A 56 4.73 -8.38 17.39
C GLN A 56 6.18 -8.84 17.10
N GLU A 57 6.34 -9.96 16.40
CA GLU A 57 7.66 -10.43 15.97
C GLU A 57 8.32 -9.42 15.03
N MET A 58 7.56 -8.88 14.07
CA MET A 58 8.06 -7.86 13.13
C MET A 58 8.52 -6.60 13.86
N VAL A 59 7.75 -6.09 14.81
CA VAL A 59 8.13 -4.93 15.63
C VAL A 59 9.43 -5.18 16.40
N ALA A 60 9.57 -6.36 17.03
CA ALA A 60 10.79 -6.71 17.78
C ALA A 60 12.03 -6.80 16.87
N MET A 61 11.88 -7.28 15.64
CA MET A 61 12.96 -7.34 14.66
C MET A 61 13.27 -5.95 14.08
N TYR A 62 12.25 -5.17 13.77
CA TYR A 62 12.40 -3.79 13.27
C TYR A 62 13.19 -2.91 14.26
N GLN A 63 12.94 -3.02 15.57
CA GLN A 63 13.71 -2.32 16.62
C GLN A 63 15.21 -2.69 16.60
N ARG A 64 15.57 -3.84 16.03
CA ARG A 64 16.97 -4.28 15.81
C ARG A 64 17.48 -3.95 14.42
N GLN A 65 16.78 -3.08 13.68
CA GLN A 65 17.09 -2.72 12.30
C GLN A 65 17.06 -3.90 11.32
N PHE A 66 16.25 -4.90 11.60
CA PHE A 66 16.07 -6.08 10.76
C PHE A 66 14.62 -6.22 10.33
N LEU A 67 14.37 -6.39 9.03
CA LEU A 67 13.04 -6.51 8.47
C LEU A 67 12.97 -7.76 7.55
N PRO A 68 12.41 -8.89 8.03
CA PRO A 68 12.17 -10.04 7.20
C PRO A 68 10.95 -9.79 6.30
N ILE A 69 11.08 -10.12 5.02
CA ILE A 69 10.00 -9.96 4.03
C ILE A 69 9.64 -11.32 3.45
N PHE A 70 8.38 -11.70 3.57
CA PHE A 70 7.90 -12.95 3.00
C PHE A 70 8.06 -12.97 1.48
N ALA A 71 8.85 -13.93 0.98
CA ALA A 71 9.21 -14.06 -0.43
C ALA A 71 8.23 -14.93 -1.25
N GLY A 72 7.29 -15.63 -0.58
CA GLY A 72 6.34 -16.52 -1.25
C GLY A 72 5.25 -15.78 -2.06
N GLY A 73 4.62 -16.52 -2.96
CA GLY A 73 3.51 -16.05 -3.82
C GLY A 73 3.95 -15.61 -5.23
N SER A 74 3.01 -15.19 -6.07
CA SER A 74 3.23 -14.82 -7.47
C SER A 74 4.07 -13.57 -7.63
N ASP A 75 4.72 -13.41 -8.79
CA ASP A 75 5.38 -12.16 -9.19
C ASP A 75 4.40 -10.98 -9.20
N GLY A 76 4.90 -9.78 -8.91
CA GLY A 76 4.07 -8.59 -8.85
C GLY A 76 3.32 -8.34 -10.16
N SER A 77 2.02 -8.07 -10.06
CA SER A 77 1.11 -7.86 -11.20
C SER A 77 1.52 -6.69 -12.11
N LEU A 78 2.30 -5.75 -11.58
CA LEU A 78 2.70 -4.51 -12.27
C LEU A 78 4.09 -4.57 -12.93
N GLY A 79 4.81 -5.69 -12.82
CA GLY A 79 6.22 -5.77 -13.24
C GLY A 79 7.18 -5.04 -12.29
N ILE A 80 6.71 -4.60 -11.12
CA ILE A 80 7.52 -4.17 -10.00
C ILE A 80 7.94 -5.43 -9.23
N PRO A 81 9.23 -5.57 -8.84
CA PRO A 81 9.64 -6.71 -8.03
C PRO A 81 8.78 -6.80 -6.75
N LYS A 82 8.16 -7.94 -6.53
CA LYS A 82 7.22 -8.12 -5.41
C LYS A 82 7.87 -7.87 -4.04
N LEU A 83 9.15 -8.19 -3.91
CA LEU A 83 9.90 -7.90 -2.68
C LEU A 83 10.03 -6.40 -2.42
N THR A 84 10.14 -5.57 -3.48
CA THR A 84 10.19 -4.10 -3.36
C THR A 84 8.87 -3.55 -2.82
N GLU A 85 7.76 -3.97 -3.40
CA GLU A 85 6.43 -3.57 -2.97
C GLU A 85 6.15 -3.99 -1.53
N ARG A 86 6.40 -5.27 -1.20
CA ARG A 86 6.20 -5.80 0.16
C ARG A 86 7.11 -5.14 1.19
N ALA A 87 8.40 -4.94 0.87
CA ALA A 87 9.30 -4.25 1.77
C ALA A 87 8.82 -2.83 2.09
N ALA A 88 8.37 -2.09 1.08
CA ALA A 88 7.80 -0.76 1.27
C ALA A 88 6.54 -0.81 2.16
N HIS A 89 5.63 -1.77 1.92
CA HIS A 89 4.42 -1.96 2.72
C HIS A 89 4.74 -2.27 4.19
N GLU A 90 5.63 -3.21 4.46
CA GLU A 90 6.04 -3.56 5.83
C GLU A 90 6.75 -2.40 6.54
N ILE A 91 7.59 -1.64 5.84
CA ILE A 91 8.20 -0.43 6.41
C ILE A 91 7.12 0.55 6.85
N ILE A 92 6.08 0.76 6.05
CA ILE A 92 4.98 1.68 6.41
C ILE A 92 4.24 1.16 7.64
N HIS A 93 3.95 -0.14 7.76
CA HIS A 93 3.40 -0.72 8.99
C HIS A 93 4.24 -0.38 10.21
N MET A 94 5.55 -0.57 10.12
CA MET A 94 6.46 -0.38 11.25
C MET A 94 6.58 1.10 11.64
N VAL A 95 6.75 2.01 10.69
CA VAL A 95 6.92 3.46 11.00
C VAL A 95 5.63 4.13 11.45
N THR A 96 4.47 3.61 11.06
CA THR A 96 3.16 4.15 11.43
C THR A 96 2.54 3.44 12.64
N CYS A 97 3.20 2.39 13.14
CA CYS A 97 2.74 1.57 14.26
C CYS A 97 1.33 0.99 14.05
N ASN A 98 0.97 0.65 12.83
CA ASN A 98 -0.28 0.00 12.50
C ASN A 98 -0.08 -1.53 12.47
N ASP A 99 -1.03 -2.26 13.05
CA ASP A 99 -1.00 -3.72 13.09
C ASP A 99 -1.53 -4.36 11.77
N PHE A 100 -1.48 -5.70 11.70
CA PHE A 100 -1.96 -6.49 10.54
C PHE A 100 -3.45 -6.83 10.62
N THR A 101 -4.23 -6.13 11.45
CA THR A 101 -5.68 -6.26 11.44
C THR A 101 -6.29 -5.53 10.22
N SER A 102 -7.52 -5.87 9.86
CA SER A 102 -8.24 -5.17 8.80
C SER A 102 -8.30 -3.64 9.01
N SER A 103 -8.39 -3.20 10.27
CA SER A 103 -8.35 -1.77 10.61
C SER A 103 -6.94 -1.19 10.46
N GLY A 104 -5.90 -1.95 10.82
CA GLY A 104 -4.51 -1.57 10.65
C GLY A 104 -4.15 -1.45 9.18
N GLU A 105 -4.53 -2.41 8.36
CA GLU A 105 -4.32 -2.40 6.90
C GLU A 105 -5.00 -1.20 6.22
N TYR A 106 -6.23 -0.85 6.65
CA TYR A 106 -6.88 0.36 6.16
C TYR A 106 -6.10 1.63 6.50
N LYS A 107 -5.57 1.73 7.73
CA LYS A 107 -4.74 2.86 8.16
C LYS A 107 -3.43 2.90 7.39
N VAL A 108 -2.77 1.77 7.18
CA VAL A 108 -1.56 1.68 6.34
C VAL A 108 -1.84 2.15 4.92
N CYS A 109 -2.96 1.74 4.32
CA CYS A 109 -3.37 2.25 3.02
C CYS A 109 -3.46 3.78 3.00
N LEU A 110 -4.12 4.37 4.00
CA LEU A 110 -4.24 5.83 4.11
C LEU A 110 -2.88 6.51 4.29
N ASP A 111 -2.00 5.95 5.12
CA ASP A 111 -0.66 6.49 5.35
C ASP A 111 0.23 6.34 4.11
N THR A 112 0.09 5.23 3.37
CA THR A 112 0.75 5.03 2.07
C THR A 112 0.36 6.10 1.06
N LEU A 113 -0.93 6.42 0.98
CA LEU A 113 -1.43 7.46 0.08
C LEU A 113 -0.93 8.87 0.45
N ARG A 114 -0.83 9.17 1.75
CA ARG A 114 -0.24 10.43 2.26
C ARG A 114 1.22 10.54 1.85
N LEU A 115 1.93 9.46 2.10
CA LEU A 115 3.34 9.40 1.79
C LEU A 115 3.58 9.52 0.28
N PHE A 116 2.72 8.90 -0.53
CA PHE A 116 2.74 9.03 -1.99
C PHE A 116 2.51 10.49 -2.43
N ASP A 117 1.53 11.20 -1.87
CA ASP A 117 1.29 12.61 -2.18
C ASP A 117 2.50 13.48 -1.80
N SER A 118 3.14 13.19 -0.67
CA SER A 118 4.36 13.87 -0.24
C SER A 118 5.52 13.57 -1.19
N PHE A 119 5.70 12.31 -1.57
CA PHE A 119 6.73 11.88 -2.51
C PHE A 119 6.57 12.58 -3.87
N VAL A 120 5.34 12.59 -4.42
CA VAL A 120 5.06 13.26 -5.70
C VAL A 120 5.40 14.74 -5.62
N LYS A 121 5.01 15.40 -4.53
CA LYS A 121 5.25 16.84 -4.34
C LYS A 121 6.73 17.20 -4.23
N TYR A 122 7.55 16.37 -3.58
CA TYR A 122 8.93 16.72 -3.24
C TYR A 122 9.99 16.04 -4.11
N LYS A 123 9.69 14.92 -4.74
CA LYS A 123 10.64 14.14 -5.54
C LYS A 123 10.35 14.17 -7.05
N PHE A 124 9.13 14.48 -7.45
CA PHE A 124 8.76 14.70 -8.85
C PHE A 124 8.41 16.17 -9.06
N ASN A 125 9.03 16.79 -10.07
CA ASN A 125 8.68 18.17 -10.45
C ASN A 125 7.27 18.26 -11.03
N TYR A 126 6.81 17.21 -11.71
CA TYR A 126 5.47 17.12 -12.27
C TYR A 126 5.10 15.68 -12.61
N ILE A 127 3.92 15.25 -12.23
CA ILE A 127 3.18 14.12 -12.80
C ILE A 127 1.75 14.59 -13.10
N SER A 128 1.15 14.06 -14.19
CA SER A 128 -0.24 14.43 -14.50
C SER A 128 -1.20 13.92 -13.43
N GLU A 129 -2.32 14.62 -13.23
CA GLU A 129 -3.38 14.18 -12.31
C GLU A 129 -3.87 12.77 -12.64
N THR A 130 -3.97 12.41 -13.91
CA THR A 130 -4.36 11.07 -14.36
C THR A 130 -3.38 10.00 -13.85
N VAL A 131 -2.06 10.23 -13.95
CA VAL A 131 -1.05 9.30 -13.44
C VAL A 131 -1.10 9.22 -11.92
N SER A 132 -1.18 10.36 -11.23
CA SER A 132 -1.31 10.41 -9.78
C SER A 132 -2.55 9.65 -9.30
N HIS A 133 -3.69 9.90 -9.94
CA HIS A 133 -4.94 9.23 -9.64
C HIS A 133 -4.83 7.70 -9.83
N GLN A 134 -4.29 7.25 -10.97
CA GLN A 134 -4.10 5.84 -11.25
C GLN A 134 -3.17 5.18 -10.22
N CYS A 135 -2.06 5.82 -9.83
CA CYS A 135 -1.19 5.30 -8.77
C CYS A 135 -1.93 5.13 -7.44
N LYS A 136 -2.75 6.10 -7.04
CA LYS A 136 -3.56 5.99 -5.81
C LYS A 136 -4.59 4.87 -5.88
N GLN A 137 -5.22 4.66 -7.04
CA GLN A 137 -6.13 3.53 -7.25
C GLN A 137 -5.41 2.19 -7.08
N ILE A 138 -4.18 2.08 -7.59
CA ILE A 138 -3.36 0.87 -7.46
C ILE A 138 -2.99 0.63 -6.01
N ILE A 139 -2.47 1.63 -5.30
CA ILE A 139 -2.14 1.53 -3.87
C ILE A 139 -3.37 1.07 -3.07
N TYR A 140 -4.53 1.65 -3.34
CA TYR A 140 -5.76 1.26 -2.67
C TYR A 140 -6.15 -0.19 -2.97
N SER A 141 -6.04 -0.62 -4.23
CA SER A 141 -6.34 -1.99 -4.65
C SER A 141 -5.40 -3.00 -3.99
N GLU A 142 -4.10 -2.74 -3.99
CA GLU A 142 -3.08 -3.66 -3.47
C GLU A 142 -3.06 -3.71 -1.94
N VAL A 143 -3.20 -2.57 -1.27
CA VAL A 143 -3.12 -2.53 0.19
C VAL A 143 -4.47 -2.83 0.83
N HIS A 144 -5.54 -2.12 0.47
CA HIS A 144 -6.81 -2.24 1.19
C HIS A 144 -7.74 -3.32 0.64
N LEU A 145 -8.01 -3.33 -0.68
CA LEU A 145 -8.96 -4.31 -1.23
C LEU A 145 -8.44 -5.74 -1.13
N GLN A 146 -7.15 -5.93 -1.36
CA GLN A 146 -6.50 -7.24 -1.21
C GLN A 146 -6.51 -7.71 0.24
N SER A 147 -6.24 -6.82 1.21
CA SER A 147 -6.38 -7.13 2.63
C SER A 147 -7.83 -7.48 3.01
N CYS A 148 -8.83 -6.79 2.45
CA CYS A 148 -10.23 -7.16 2.65
C CYS A 148 -10.54 -8.56 2.11
N ALA A 149 -9.97 -8.95 0.96
CA ALA A 149 -10.11 -10.29 0.41
C ALA A 149 -9.44 -11.34 1.29
N TYR A 150 -8.22 -11.07 1.77
CA TYR A 150 -7.55 -11.93 2.75
C TYR A 150 -8.40 -12.17 4.00
N HIS A 151 -8.94 -11.11 4.60
CA HIS A 151 -9.79 -11.24 5.79
C HIS A 151 -11.14 -11.92 5.52
N TYR A 152 -11.61 -11.89 4.28
CA TYR A 152 -12.83 -12.60 3.86
C TYR A 152 -12.58 -14.09 3.66
N LEU A 153 -11.45 -14.46 3.03
CA LEU A 153 -11.09 -15.85 2.70
C LEU A 153 -10.39 -16.57 3.88
N GLY A 154 -9.71 -15.84 4.77
CA GLY A 154 -8.78 -16.38 5.75
C GLY A 154 -7.39 -16.69 5.21
N GLU A 155 -7.17 -16.46 3.92
CA GLU A 155 -5.89 -16.66 3.20
C GLU A 155 -5.76 -15.65 2.06
N PHE A 156 -4.55 -15.50 1.53
CA PHE A 156 -4.34 -14.63 0.38
C PHE A 156 -5.02 -15.23 -0.87
N PRO A 157 -5.69 -14.39 -1.69
CA PRO A 157 -6.28 -14.86 -2.93
C PRO A 157 -5.18 -15.39 -3.87
N ASP A 158 -5.46 -16.51 -4.56
CA ASP A 158 -4.54 -17.15 -5.51
C ASP A 158 -4.05 -16.18 -6.60
N THR A 159 -4.89 -15.24 -6.99
CA THR A 159 -4.59 -14.23 -8.00
C THR A 159 -4.70 -12.84 -7.39
N GLN A 160 -3.58 -12.14 -7.29
CA GLN A 160 -3.56 -10.72 -6.97
C GLN A 160 -3.90 -9.94 -8.24
N LYS A 161 -4.82 -8.98 -8.13
CA LYS A 161 -5.28 -8.19 -9.25
C LYS A 161 -5.39 -6.72 -8.90
N ILE A 162 -5.24 -5.87 -9.91
CA ILE A 162 -5.47 -4.44 -9.81
C ILE A 162 -6.90 -4.13 -10.21
N VAL A 163 -7.60 -3.37 -9.39
CA VAL A 163 -8.98 -2.95 -9.65
C VAL A 163 -9.03 -1.43 -9.74
N LEU A 164 -9.21 -0.91 -10.95
CA LEU A 164 -9.22 0.53 -11.23
C LEU A 164 -10.64 1.13 -11.36
N THR A 165 -11.61 0.31 -11.77
CA THR A 165 -12.89 0.80 -12.29
C THR A 165 -13.97 1.11 -11.26
N HIS A 166 -13.78 0.76 -9.99
CA HIS A 166 -14.84 0.86 -8.96
C HIS A 166 -14.48 1.78 -7.78
N LEU A 167 -13.57 2.72 -7.98
CA LEU A 167 -13.09 3.62 -6.93
C LEU A 167 -13.78 5.00 -6.80
N PRO A 168 -14.79 5.42 -7.61
CA PRO A 168 -15.43 6.74 -7.44
C PRO A 168 -16.04 6.98 -6.05
N ARG A 169 -16.34 5.91 -5.30
CA ARG A 169 -16.85 6.01 -3.91
C ARG A 169 -15.76 6.39 -2.91
N TYR A 170 -14.52 6.01 -3.19
CA TYR A 170 -13.37 6.23 -2.31
C TYR A 170 -12.69 7.58 -2.53
N GLU A 171 -12.78 8.15 -3.73
CA GLU A 171 -12.31 9.52 -3.97
C GLU A 171 -12.92 10.52 -2.99
N ARG A 172 -14.19 10.37 -2.64
CA ARG A 172 -14.86 11.22 -1.66
C ARG A 172 -14.32 11.03 -0.23
N GLU A 173 -13.99 9.82 0.15
CA GLU A 173 -13.36 9.55 1.45
C GLU A 173 -11.93 10.07 1.48
N PHE A 174 -11.16 9.88 0.41
CA PHE A 174 -9.81 10.43 0.26
C PHE A 174 -9.78 11.96 0.20
N LEU A 175 -10.68 12.60 -0.53
CA LEU A 175 -10.77 14.05 -0.61
C LEU A 175 -11.19 14.66 0.73
N ASN A 176 -12.11 14.06 1.44
CA ASN A 176 -12.50 14.47 2.79
C ASN A 176 -11.36 14.30 3.78
N TRP A 177 -10.50 13.32 3.55
CA TRP A 177 -9.39 13.00 4.40
C TRP A 177 -8.19 13.96 4.19
N SER A 178 -7.88 14.35 2.96
CA SER A 178 -6.90 15.42 2.68
C SER A 178 -7.27 16.76 3.34
N SER A 179 -8.56 16.99 3.62
CA SER A 179 -9.03 18.15 4.37
C SER A 179 -8.80 18.03 5.89
N LEU A 180 -8.76 16.83 6.43
CA LEU A 180 -8.42 16.57 7.83
C LEU A 180 -6.92 16.80 8.10
N ASP A 181 -6.05 16.47 7.14
CA ASP A 181 -4.61 16.66 7.26
C ASP A 181 -4.21 18.15 7.35
N LYS A 182 -4.94 19.03 6.66
CA LYS A 182 -4.77 20.48 6.79
C LYS A 182 -5.08 21.00 8.20
N LYS A 183 -5.91 20.31 8.96
CA LYS A 183 -6.23 20.64 10.36
C LYS A 183 -5.14 20.13 11.33
N LEU A 184 -4.61 18.92 11.10
CA LEU A 184 -3.58 18.33 11.96
C LEU A 184 -2.22 19.04 11.85
N VAL A 185 -1.83 19.48 10.66
CA VAL A 185 -0.60 20.27 10.45
C VAL A 185 -0.70 21.67 11.09
N ARG A 186 -1.89 22.23 11.16
CA ARG A 186 -2.13 23.57 11.80
C ARG A 186 -2.15 23.49 13.33
N SER A 187 -2.43 22.34 13.93
CA SER A 187 -2.46 22.18 15.40
C SER A 187 -1.08 21.88 16.02
N LYS A 188 -0.02 21.73 15.19
CA LYS A 188 1.36 21.50 15.63
C LYS A 188 2.28 22.72 15.47
N LYS A 189 1.71 23.86 15.16
CA LYS A 189 2.35 25.19 15.22
C LYS A 189 1.79 25.98 16.39
#